data_00cdf888f6060ebc0aa869768a3478b9
#
_entry.id   00cdf888f6060ebc0aa869768a3478b9
#
_cell.length_a   1.000
_cell.length_b   1.000
_cell.length_c   1.000
_cell.angle_alpha   90.00
_cell.angle_beta   90.00
_cell.angle_gamma   90.00
#
_symmetry.space_group_name_H-M   'P 1'
#
loop_
_entity.id
_entity.type
_entity.pdbx_description
1 polymer ?
#
loop_
_entity_poly.entity_id
_entity_poly.type
_entity_poly.pdbx_seq_one_letter_code
_entity_poly.pdbx_strand_id
1 'polypeptide(L)'
;MIPLITAIGFSVDYTSAVQTRSTEQAALDAAILSITTMETASTKPQRQVVLQDTYRENGGQGTATLNSFDVSANGTATARASASYAMPTVFMQIARIPTVAVGVSSAVSKTPALVEATFNVDHVSGYWNKTMTLYGLPYGWTSTTTPTAMMKANYNYKAYSYSYTSGGKTYTATEPKGYGTTTITTGPTNTLVQTQVCTTVGSATDFTATAGVYKSTAVAKSGKTSATIYFKTTCATTNTAGNSSGATVNVSTVDKLYLQMDVPSGPVNPLRSNNTDTSNRLYLGAGYSTAAQKALDPSKYLPVEVASNTDVDIFKVVPCSQTSDQAWEDGGNNPPLPDVTNADFFYSVTGKCDFNKRPSNTVLTQ
;
A
#
# COMPACT_ATOMS: atom_id res chain seq x y z
N MET A 1 -1.90 -26.72 66.77
CA MET A 1 -1.42 -27.35 65.51
C MET A 1 -2.34 -27.08 64.31
N ILE A 2 -3.68 -27.12 64.44
CA ILE A 2 -4.62 -26.94 63.31
C ILE A 2 -4.39 -25.61 62.54
N PRO A 3 -4.20 -24.41 63.20
CA PRO A 3 -4.04 -23.17 62.44
C PRO A 3 -2.80 -23.13 61.58
N LEU A 4 -1.70 -23.75 61.96
CA LEU A 4 -0.45 -23.76 61.20
C LEU A 4 -0.57 -24.66 59.93
N ILE A 5 -1.21 -25.83 60.07
CA ILE A 5 -1.45 -26.74 58.94
C ILE A 5 -2.40 -26.09 57.95
N THR A 6 -3.42 -25.37 58.41
CA THR A 6 -4.33 -24.65 57.54
C THR A 6 -3.64 -23.52 56.77
N ALA A 7 -2.76 -22.75 57.42
CA ALA A 7 -2.00 -21.68 56.76
C ALA A 7 -1.04 -22.20 55.69
N ILE A 8 -0.34 -23.31 55.98
CA ILE A 8 0.53 -23.96 54.99
C ILE A 8 -0.29 -24.53 53.83
N GLY A 9 -1.43 -25.18 54.11
CA GLY A 9 -2.32 -25.72 53.09
C GLY A 9 -2.89 -24.64 52.15
N PHE A 10 -3.29 -23.47 52.68
CA PHE A 10 -3.74 -22.37 51.87
C PHE A 10 -2.65 -21.82 50.94
N SER A 11 -1.40 -21.78 51.40
CA SER A 11 -0.28 -21.34 50.56
C SER A 11 -0.01 -22.29 49.37
N VAL A 12 -0.23 -23.60 49.56
CA VAL A 12 -0.11 -24.59 48.49
C VAL A 12 -1.22 -24.41 47.46
N ASP A 13 -2.47 -24.30 47.88
CA ASP A 13 -3.60 -24.07 46.93
C ASP A 13 -3.46 -22.73 46.24
N TYR A 14 -2.98 -21.68 46.92
CA TYR A 14 -2.71 -20.38 46.30
C TYR A 14 -1.61 -20.46 45.22
N THR A 15 -0.52 -21.13 45.54
CA THR A 15 0.59 -21.33 44.56
C THR A 15 0.09 -22.12 43.35
N SER A 16 -0.71 -23.14 43.57
CA SER A 16 -1.34 -23.92 42.50
C SER A 16 -2.27 -23.07 41.65
N ALA A 17 -3.04 -22.17 42.26
CA ALA A 17 -3.91 -21.24 41.54
C ALA A 17 -3.12 -20.25 40.65
N VAL A 18 -1.99 -19.75 41.15
CA VAL A 18 -1.10 -18.86 40.36
C VAL A 18 -0.48 -19.61 39.17
N GLN A 19 -0.01 -20.86 39.37
CA GLN A 19 0.53 -21.68 38.30
C GLN A 19 -0.55 -22.03 37.28
N THR A 20 -1.74 -22.42 37.74
CA THR A 20 -2.89 -22.68 36.85
C THR A 20 -3.24 -21.45 36.04
N ARG A 21 -3.30 -20.27 36.65
CA ARG A 21 -3.57 -19.02 35.95
C ARG A 21 -2.54 -18.75 34.82
N SER A 22 -1.26 -19.00 35.10
CA SER A 22 -0.20 -18.85 34.08
C SER A 22 -0.39 -19.82 32.90
N THR A 23 -0.75 -21.09 33.19
CA THR A 23 -1.03 -22.09 32.15
C THR A 23 -2.27 -21.73 31.34
N GLU A 24 -3.36 -21.33 32.00
CA GLU A 24 -4.60 -20.91 31.36
C GLU A 24 -4.38 -19.68 30.48
N GLN A 25 -3.54 -18.70 30.92
CA GLN A 25 -3.19 -17.52 30.14
C GLN A 25 -2.39 -17.91 28.88
N ALA A 26 -1.35 -18.73 29.01
CA ALA A 26 -0.56 -19.18 27.87
C ALA A 26 -1.39 -19.97 26.86
N ALA A 27 -2.28 -20.84 27.34
CA ALA A 27 -3.21 -21.58 26.49
C ALA A 27 -4.19 -20.68 25.75
N LEU A 28 -4.73 -19.65 26.43
CA LEU A 28 -5.63 -18.69 25.81
C LEU A 28 -4.93 -17.80 24.79
N ASP A 29 -3.69 -17.38 25.07
CA ASP A 29 -2.89 -16.59 24.14
C ASP A 29 -2.57 -17.37 22.85
N ALA A 30 -2.22 -18.66 22.97
CA ALA A 30 -2.04 -19.53 21.81
C ALA A 30 -3.36 -19.71 21.03
N ALA A 31 -4.47 -19.90 21.74
CA ALA A 31 -5.78 -20.10 21.15
C ALA A 31 -6.29 -18.87 20.39
N ILE A 32 -6.12 -17.66 20.95
CA ILE A 32 -6.57 -16.44 20.28
C ILE A 32 -5.71 -16.12 19.04
N LEU A 33 -4.44 -16.49 19.04
CA LEU A 33 -3.58 -16.40 17.86
C LEU A 33 -4.05 -17.35 16.76
N SER A 34 -4.48 -18.57 17.07
CA SER A 34 -4.93 -19.55 16.08
C SER A 34 -6.14 -19.08 15.28
N ILE A 35 -7.10 -18.40 15.89
CA ILE A 35 -8.29 -17.91 15.20
C ILE A 35 -7.98 -16.79 14.21
N THR A 36 -6.81 -16.14 14.32
CA THR A 36 -6.36 -15.12 13.37
C THR A 36 -5.80 -15.72 12.08
N THR A 37 -5.56 -17.04 12.04
CA THR A 37 -5.12 -17.75 10.82
C THR A 37 -6.28 -18.34 10.02
N MET A 38 -7.50 -18.26 10.52
CA MET A 38 -8.68 -18.75 9.83
C MET A 38 -9.07 -17.86 8.64
N GLU A 39 -9.76 -18.42 7.66
CA GLU A 39 -10.28 -17.67 6.50
C GLU A 39 -11.13 -16.46 6.93
N THR A 40 -11.04 -15.36 6.16
CA THR A 40 -11.77 -14.12 6.45
C THR A 40 -13.27 -14.32 6.57
N ALA A 41 -13.83 -15.23 5.76
CA ALA A 41 -15.25 -15.57 5.75
C ALA A 41 -15.69 -16.45 6.94
N SER A 42 -14.76 -16.92 7.79
CA SER A 42 -15.12 -17.76 8.93
C SER A 42 -16.02 -17.02 9.91
N THR A 43 -17.09 -17.66 10.29
CA THR A 43 -18.10 -17.11 11.22
C THR A 43 -17.60 -17.13 12.66
N LYS A 44 -18.19 -16.29 13.53
CA LYS A 44 -17.88 -16.29 14.96
C LYS A 44 -18.04 -17.67 15.62
N PRO A 45 -19.11 -18.47 15.35
CA PRO A 45 -19.21 -19.84 15.87
C PRO A 45 -18.07 -20.77 15.43
N GLN A 46 -17.64 -20.71 14.17
CA GLN A 46 -16.50 -21.50 13.70
C GLN A 46 -15.22 -21.13 14.42
N ARG A 47 -14.96 -19.83 14.59
CA ARG A 47 -13.80 -19.33 15.37
C ARG A 47 -13.88 -19.74 16.84
N GLN A 48 -15.08 -19.77 17.44
CA GLN A 48 -15.28 -20.22 18.80
C GLN A 48 -14.87 -21.67 18.99
N VAL A 49 -15.19 -22.56 18.03
CA VAL A 49 -14.79 -23.97 18.08
C VAL A 49 -13.26 -24.09 18.05
N VAL A 50 -12.61 -23.44 17.08
CA VAL A 50 -11.14 -23.48 16.97
C VAL A 50 -10.47 -22.87 18.23
N LEU A 51 -11.01 -21.79 18.76
CA LEU A 51 -10.52 -21.19 20.01
C LEU A 51 -10.53 -22.20 21.16
N GLN A 52 -11.67 -22.88 21.37
CA GLN A 52 -11.80 -23.85 22.46
C GLN A 52 -10.92 -25.07 22.28
N ASP A 53 -10.82 -25.59 21.05
CA ASP A 53 -9.99 -26.78 20.75
C ASP A 53 -8.50 -26.45 20.93
N THR A 54 -8.02 -25.36 20.34
CA THR A 54 -6.61 -24.94 20.51
C THR A 54 -6.29 -24.60 21.96
N TYR A 55 -7.22 -24.00 22.72
CA TYR A 55 -7.05 -23.75 24.15
C TYR A 55 -6.80 -25.04 24.94
N ARG A 56 -7.58 -26.09 24.68
CA ARG A 56 -7.41 -27.40 25.29
C ARG A 56 -6.12 -28.09 24.88
N GLU A 57 -5.78 -28.05 23.60
CA GLU A 57 -4.54 -28.60 23.06
C GLU A 57 -3.29 -27.97 23.70
N ASN A 58 -3.36 -26.71 24.12
CA ASN A 58 -2.29 -26.01 24.81
C ASN A 58 -2.37 -26.09 26.35
N GLY A 59 -3.17 -26.99 26.89
CA GLY A 59 -3.24 -27.30 28.32
C GLY A 59 -4.26 -26.51 29.11
N GLY A 60 -5.12 -25.74 28.46
CA GLY A 60 -6.26 -25.07 29.12
C GLY A 60 -7.29 -26.05 29.60
N GLN A 61 -7.69 -25.96 30.85
CA GLN A 61 -8.63 -26.91 31.51
C GLN A 61 -10.05 -26.41 31.61
N GLY A 62 -10.26 -25.10 31.39
CA GLY A 62 -11.55 -24.48 31.52
C GLY A 62 -12.32 -24.31 30.22
N THR A 63 -13.14 -23.29 30.19
CA THR A 63 -13.90 -22.88 29.01
C THR A 63 -13.38 -21.57 28.47
N ALA A 64 -12.92 -21.55 27.21
CA ALA A 64 -12.56 -20.36 26.48
C ALA A 64 -13.77 -19.82 25.72
N THR A 65 -13.98 -18.52 25.76
CA THR A 65 -15.09 -17.82 25.10
C THR A 65 -14.58 -16.70 24.24
N LEU A 66 -14.98 -16.69 22.97
CA LEU A 66 -14.70 -15.58 22.04
C LEU A 66 -15.71 -14.45 22.29
N ASN A 67 -15.28 -13.41 22.97
CA ASN A 67 -16.11 -12.27 23.34
C ASN A 67 -16.45 -11.42 22.10
N SER A 68 -15.43 -11.04 21.33
CA SER A 68 -15.61 -10.31 20.07
C SER A 68 -14.61 -10.75 19.01
N PHE A 69 -15.03 -10.57 17.74
CA PHE A 69 -14.19 -10.64 16.56
C PHE A 69 -14.70 -9.59 15.59
N ASP A 70 -13.94 -8.55 15.38
CA ASP A 70 -14.34 -7.39 14.59
C ASP A 70 -13.29 -7.11 13.53
N VAL A 71 -13.73 -6.76 12.32
CA VAL A 71 -12.87 -6.33 11.22
C VAL A 71 -13.23 -4.90 10.87
N SER A 72 -12.26 -4.00 11.02
CA SER A 72 -12.43 -2.59 10.70
C SER A 72 -12.42 -2.33 9.20
N ALA A 73 -12.83 -1.11 8.79
CA ALA A 73 -12.90 -0.72 7.38
C ALA A 73 -11.54 -0.81 6.64
N ASN A 74 -10.43 -0.65 7.35
CA ASN A 74 -9.08 -0.83 6.79
C ASN A 74 -8.62 -2.30 6.78
N GLY A 75 -9.50 -3.26 7.15
CA GLY A 75 -9.21 -4.68 7.18
C GLY A 75 -8.49 -5.18 8.43
N THR A 76 -8.17 -4.33 9.41
CA THR A 76 -7.58 -4.78 10.68
C THR A 76 -8.58 -5.61 11.47
N ALA A 77 -8.19 -6.84 11.80
CA ALA A 77 -9.00 -7.72 12.64
C ALA A 77 -8.58 -7.59 14.10
N THR A 78 -9.56 -7.45 15.00
CA THR A 78 -9.35 -7.48 16.45
C THR A 78 -10.20 -8.58 17.06
N ALA A 79 -9.63 -9.34 17.97
CA ALA A 79 -10.35 -10.35 18.70
C ALA A 79 -10.09 -10.21 20.21
N ARG A 80 -11.10 -10.55 21.00
CA ARG A 80 -11.00 -10.63 22.45
C ARG A 80 -11.61 -11.94 22.90
N ALA A 81 -10.90 -12.62 23.80
CA ALA A 81 -11.33 -13.87 24.40
C ALA A 81 -11.10 -13.85 25.91
N SER A 82 -11.87 -14.64 26.62
CA SER A 82 -11.70 -14.90 28.04
C SER A 82 -11.79 -16.41 28.30
N ALA A 83 -11.11 -16.88 29.33
CA ALA A 83 -11.30 -18.26 29.78
C ALA A 83 -11.54 -18.29 31.28
N SER A 84 -12.28 -19.28 31.73
CA SER A 84 -12.59 -19.52 33.13
C SER A 84 -12.45 -20.98 33.48
N TYR A 85 -11.83 -21.25 34.61
CA TYR A 85 -11.63 -22.58 35.15
C TYR A 85 -11.91 -22.59 36.67
N ALA A 86 -12.72 -23.54 37.13
CA ALA A 86 -12.95 -23.79 38.52
C ALA A 86 -11.91 -24.80 39.04
N MET A 87 -10.75 -24.30 39.49
CA MET A 87 -9.64 -25.12 39.96
C MET A 87 -10.01 -25.83 41.25
N PRO A 88 -9.96 -27.15 41.37
CA PRO A 88 -10.17 -27.88 42.61
C PRO A 88 -9.12 -27.51 43.66
N THR A 89 -9.50 -27.37 44.91
CA THR A 89 -8.59 -27.13 46.02
C THR A 89 -8.37 -28.43 46.81
N VAL A 90 -7.18 -28.60 47.37
CA VAL A 90 -6.85 -29.74 48.21
C VAL A 90 -7.00 -29.41 49.71
N PHE A 91 -6.50 -28.27 50.10
CA PHE A 91 -6.49 -27.85 51.49
C PHE A 91 -7.62 -26.84 51.86
N MET A 92 -7.97 -25.94 50.92
CA MET A 92 -9.07 -24.99 51.19
C MET A 92 -10.43 -25.66 51.30
N GLN A 93 -10.61 -26.88 50.76
CA GLN A 93 -11.85 -27.64 50.96
C GLN A 93 -12.12 -27.98 52.45
N ILE A 94 -11.09 -28.00 53.32
CA ILE A 94 -11.26 -28.15 54.79
C ILE A 94 -12.05 -26.94 55.33
N ALA A 95 -11.87 -25.78 54.73
CA ALA A 95 -12.62 -24.57 55.07
C ALA A 95 -13.91 -24.44 54.22
N ARG A 96 -14.38 -25.52 53.58
CA ARG A 96 -15.57 -25.61 52.69
C ARG A 96 -15.43 -24.73 51.42
N ILE A 97 -14.21 -24.54 50.91
CA ILE A 97 -13.93 -23.88 49.66
C ILE A 97 -13.40 -24.95 48.70
N PRO A 98 -14.29 -25.66 47.98
CA PRO A 98 -13.88 -26.79 47.15
C PRO A 98 -13.19 -26.42 45.84
N THR A 99 -13.41 -25.18 45.37
CA THR A 99 -12.81 -24.66 44.15
C THR A 99 -12.42 -23.20 44.26
N VAL A 100 -11.43 -22.80 43.50
CA VAL A 100 -11.04 -21.39 43.27
C VAL A 100 -11.26 -21.07 41.80
N ALA A 101 -11.96 -19.98 41.54
CA ALA A 101 -12.17 -19.50 40.18
C ALA A 101 -10.90 -18.86 39.63
N VAL A 102 -10.38 -19.42 38.55
CA VAL A 102 -9.26 -18.85 37.76
C VAL A 102 -9.83 -18.27 36.49
N GLY A 103 -9.64 -16.97 36.31
CA GLY A 103 -10.06 -16.25 35.09
C GLY A 103 -8.88 -15.59 34.40
N VAL A 104 -8.86 -15.65 33.09
CA VAL A 104 -7.86 -15.01 32.22
C VAL A 104 -8.53 -14.35 31.03
N SER A 105 -7.86 -13.38 30.44
CA SER A 105 -8.32 -12.71 29.22
C SER A 105 -7.16 -12.47 28.27
N SER A 106 -7.44 -12.47 26.98
CA SER A 106 -6.47 -12.18 25.95
C SER A 106 -7.12 -11.38 24.82
N ALA A 107 -6.34 -10.54 24.19
CA ALA A 107 -6.74 -9.79 23.02
C ALA A 107 -5.64 -9.81 21.97
N VAL A 108 -6.05 -9.81 20.70
CA VAL A 108 -5.15 -9.81 19.57
C VAL A 108 -5.60 -8.79 18.55
N SER A 109 -4.64 -8.12 17.93
CA SER A 109 -4.83 -7.28 16.75
C SER A 109 -3.96 -7.80 15.62
N LYS A 110 -4.56 -7.98 14.45
CA LYS A 110 -3.88 -8.44 13.25
C LYS A 110 -4.15 -7.46 12.11
N THR A 111 -3.08 -6.83 11.61
CA THR A 111 -3.16 -5.97 10.43
C THR A 111 -3.21 -6.85 9.17
N PRO A 112 -4.12 -6.59 8.23
CA PRO A 112 -4.18 -7.34 6.99
C PRO A 112 -2.96 -7.06 6.13
N ALA A 113 -2.57 -8.03 5.32
CA ALA A 113 -1.48 -7.89 4.37
C ALA A 113 -2.01 -7.64 2.97
N LEU A 114 -1.34 -6.79 2.21
CA LEU A 114 -1.61 -6.57 0.81
C LEU A 114 -1.39 -7.88 0.03
N VAL A 115 -2.41 -8.35 -0.69
CA VAL A 115 -2.34 -9.57 -1.52
C VAL A 115 -2.42 -9.27 -3.00
N GLU A 116 -3.10 -8.18 -3.37
CA GLU A 116 -3.16 -7.68 -4.74
C GLU A 116 -3.03 -6.16 -4.73
N ALA A 117 -2.39 -5.61 -5.75
CA ALA A 117 -2.33 -4.18 -5.99
C ALA A 117 -2.74 -3.89 -7.44
N THR A 118 -3.65 -2.94 -7.62
CA THR A 118 -4.11 -2.50 -8.94
C THR A 118 -3.60 -1.10 -9.21
N PHE A 119 -2.82 -0.97 -10.27
CA PHE A 119 -2.22 0.29 -10.71
C PHE A 119 -2.94 0.84 -11.93
N ASN A 120 -3.25 2.13 -11.90
CA ASN A 120 -3.76 2.89 -13.04
C ASN A 120 -2.85 4.07 -13.30
N VAL A 121 -2.37 4.22 -14.53
CA VAL A 121 -1.65 5.42 -14.94
C VAL A 121 -2.66 6.53 -15.22
N ASP A 122 -2.48 7.66 -14.56
CA ASP A 122 -3.28 8.85 -14.78
C ASP A 122 -2.74 9.63 -15.98
N HIS A 123 -1.46 9.98 -15.93
CA HIS A 123 -0.72 10.53 -17.08
C HIS A 123 0.79 10.43 -16.85
N VAL A 124 1.54 10.45 -17.95
CA VAL A 124 3.00 10.53 -17.94
C VAL A 124 3.42 11.65 -18.88
N SER A 125 4.40 12.42 -18.43
CA SER A 125 4.98 13.54 -19.18
C SER A 125 6.51 13.52 -19.09
N GLY A 126 7.15 14.57 -19.60
CA GLY A 126 8.62 14.71 -19.61
C GLY A 126 9.24 14.32 -20.94
N TYR A 127 10.46 14.79 -21.15
CA TYR A 127 11.15 14.70 -22.44
C TYR A 127 12.01 13.45 -22.61
N TRP A 128 11.98 12.55 -21.64
CA TRP A 128 12.75 11.31 -21.66
C TRP A 128 11.85 10.09 -21.68
N ASN A 129 12.23 9.12 -22.49
CA ASN A 129 11.66 7.78 -22.39
C ASN A 129 11.99 7.21 -21.01
N LYS A 130 11.01 6.59 -20.37
CA LYS A 130 11.18 6.02 -19.04
C LYS A 130 10.38 4.75 -18.85
N THR A 131 10.87 3.89 -17.98
CA THR A 131 10.17 2.66 -17.60
C THR A 131 10.06 2.62 -16.09
N MET A 132 8.85 2.60 -15.56
CA MET A 132 8.60 2.31 -14.15
C MET A 132 8.30 0.83 -13.99
N THR A 133 9.05 0.15 -13.10
CA THR A 133 8.87 -1.27 -12.81
C THR A 133 8.56 -1.48 -11.33
N LEU A 134 7.50 -2.21 -11.04
CA LEU A 134 7.24 -2.75 -9.71
C LEU A 134 7.99 -4.06 -9.56
N TYR A 135 8.90 -4.11 -8.61
CA TYR A 135 9.67 -5.31 -8.26
C TYR A 135 9.18 -5.93 -6.96
N GLY A 136 9.10 -7.26 -6.96
CA GLY A 136 8.85 -8.07 -5.78
C GLY A 136 10.07 -8.90 -5.39
N LEU A 137 10.40 -8.95 -4.10
CA LEU A 137 11.40 -9.82 -3.52
C LEU A 137 10.70 -10.98 -2.80
N PRO A 138 11.00 -12.25 -3.11
CA PRO A 138 10.34 -13.40 -2.48
C PRO A 138 10.71 -13.52 -1.00
N TYR A 139 9.94 -14.30 -0.23
CA TYR A 139 10.30 -14.63 1.15
C TYR A 139 11.65 -15.31 1.21
N GLY A 140 12.44 -14.97 2.23
CA GLY A 140 13.80 -15.51 2.41
C GLY A 140 14.84 -14.95 1.42
N TRP A 141 14.54 -13.81 0.79
CA TRP A 141 15.47 -13.13 -0.11
C TRP A 141 16.80 -12.79 0.58
N THR A 142 17.87 -12.79 -0.21
CA THR A 142 19.21 -12.35 0.18
C THR A 142 19.67 -11.23 -0.75
N SER A 143 20.82 -10.63 -0.46
CA SER A 143 21.41 -9.59 -1.31
C SER A 143 21.71 -10.05 -2.76
N THR A 144 21.79 -11.36 -2.98
CA THR A 144 22.02 -11.98 -4.30
C THR A 144 20.72 -12.40 -5.01
N THR A 145 19.57 -12.29 -4.34
CA THR A 145 18.28 -12.67 -4.94
C THR A 145 17.87 -11.67 -6.04
N THR A 146 17.62 -12.18 -7.24
CA THR A 146 17.11 -11.35 -8.35
C THR A 146 15.65 -11.02 -8.10
N PRO A 147 15.26 -9.72 -8.05
CA PRO A 147 13.87 -9.32 -7.90
C PRO A 147 13.03 -9.72 -9.12
N THR A 148 11.77 -10.05 -8.90
CA THR A 148 10.82 -10.35 -9.98
C THR A 148 10.11 -9.08 -10.41
N ALA A 149 10.16 -8.77 -11.70
CA ALA A 149 9.35 -7.70 -12.27
C ALA A 149 7.90 -8.14 -12.36
N MET A 150 7.02 -7.46 -11.63
CA MET A 150 5.60 -7.80 -11.51
C MET A 150 4.72 -6.96 -12.45
N MET A 151 5.13 -5.71 -12.66
CA MET A 151 4.47 -4.76 -13.56
C MET A 151 5.53 -3.83 -14.17
N LYS A 152 5.31 -3.44 -15.42
CA LYS A 152 6.11 -2.41 -16.10
C LYS A 152 5.19 -1.40 -16.76
N ALA A 153 5.47 -0.13 -16.57
CA ALA A 153 4.87 0.97 -17.32
C ALA A 153 5.97 1.62 -18.17
N ASN A 154 5.87 1.42 -19.49
CA ASN A 154 6.82 1.96 -20.46
C ASN A 154 6.25 3.23 -21.07
N TYR A 155 6.93 4.32 -20.90
CA TYR A 155 6.59 5.61 -21.49
C TYR A 155 7.55 5.95 -22.65
N ASN A 156 6.95 6.27 -23.79
CA ASN A 156 7.64 6.75 -24.97
C ASN A 156 7.23 8.19 -25.26
N TYR A 157 8.16 9.10 -25.07
CA TYR A 157 7.99 10.52 -25.40
C TYR A 157 7.77 10.73 -26.90
N LYS A 158 6.85 11.65 -27.25
CA LYS A 158 6.60 12.05 -28.62
C LYS A 158 6.56 13.57 -28.70
N ALA A 159 7.62 14.16 -29.26
CA ALA A 159 7.68 15.59 -29.46
C ALA A 159 6.52 16.09 -30.34
N TYR A 160 5.91 17.19 -29.91
CA TYR A 160 4.90 17.89 -30.69
C TYR A 160 5.25 19.37 -30.78
N SER A 161 5.29 19.92 -32.01
CA SER A 161 5.52 21.34 -32.26
C SER A 161 4.39 21.91 -33.12
N TYR A 162 4.01 23.12 -32.79
CA TYR A 162 3.01 23.87 -33.53
C TYR A 162 3.61 25.15 -34.10
N SER A 163 3.25 25.47 -35.33
CA SER A 163 3.69 26.67 -36.01
C SER A 163 2.53 27.40 -36.66
N TYR A 164 2.54 28.71 -36.59
CA TYR A 164 1.61 29.55 -37.34
C TYR A 164 2.31 30.82 -37.86
N THR A 165 1.75 31.44 -38.89
CA THR A 165 2.27 32.67 -39.48
C THR A 165 1.30 33.84 -39.24
N SER A 166 1.82 34.96 -38.75
CA SER A 166 1.07 36.18 -38.55
C SER A 166 1.95 37.39 -38.87
N GLY A 167 1.43 38.34 -39.62
CA GLY A 167 2.17 39.56 -40.00
C GLY A 167 3.47 39.26 -40.75
N GLY A 168 3.47 38.23 -41.58
CA GLY A 168 4.68 37.78 -42.33
C GLY A 168 5.75 37.12 -41.50
N LYS A 169 5.49 36.80 -40.23
CA LYS A 169 6.42 36.16 -39.29
C LYS A 169 5.91 34.78 -38.88
N THR A 170 6.79 33.78 -38.88
CA THR A 170 6.46 32.42 -38.42
C THR A 170 6.89 32.26 -36.96
N TYR A 171 5.95 31.80 -36.14
CA TYR A 171 6.12 31.48 -34.72
C TYR A 171 6.02 29.99 -34.55
N THR A 172 6.99 29.37 -33.86
CA THR A 172 7.01 27.95 -33.59
C THR A 172 7.34 27.71 -32.11
N ALA A 173 6.59 26.87 -31.47
CA ALA A 173 6.92 26.37 -30.14
C ALA A 173 6.68 24.87 -30.05
N THR A 174 7.47 24.22 -29.21
CA THR A 174 7.26 22.83 -28.81
C THR A 174 6.39 22.78 -27.57
N GLU A 175 5.56 21.77 -27.47
CA GLU A 175 4.72 21.51 -26.33
C GLU A 175 5.59 21.38 -25.06
N PRO A 176 5.29 22.15 -23.97
CA PRO A 176 6.20 22.35 -22.86
C PRO A 176 6.18 21.28 -21.77
N LYS A 177 5.29 20.27 -21.86
CA LYS A 177 5.18 19.22 -20.84
C LYS A 177 5.77 17.89 -21.29
N GLY A 178 5.85 17.65 -22.59
CA GLY A 178 6.35 16.39 -23.16
C GLY A 178 5.42 15.24 -22.89
N TYR A 179 4.44 15.03 -23.77
CA TYR A 179 3.51 13.89 -23.68
C TYR A 179 3.83 12.82 -24.73
N GLY A 180 3.34 11.60 -24.48
CA GLY A 180 3.62 10.47 -25.38
C GLY A 180 2.63 9.32 -25.20
N THR A 181 3.14 8.12 -25.36
CA THR A 181 2.37 6.88 -25.17
C THR A 181 2.94 6.08 -24.01
N THR A 182 2.06 5.61 -23.13
CA THR A 182 2.41 4.72 -22.02
C THR A 182 1.75 3.37 -22.22
N THR A 183 2.52 2.29 -22.12
CA THR A 183 2.00 0.92 -22.12
C THR A 183 2.30 0.25 -20.80
N ILE A 184 1.30 -0.43 -20.23
CA ILE A 184 1.45 -1.16 -18.97
C ILE A 184 1.32 -2.64 -19.23
N THR A 185 2.30 -3.38 -18.75
CA THR A 185 2.37 -4.85 -18.83
C THR A 185 2.49 -5.46 -17.45
N THR A 186 2.00 -6.67 -17.28
CA THR A 186 2.09 -7.44 -16.03
C THR A 186 2.75 -8.80 -16.25
N GLY A 187 3.33 -9.32 -15.15
CA GLY A 187 3.93 -10.63 -15.09
C GLY A 187 5.24 -10.78 -15.88
N PRO A 188 5.87 -11.94 -15.78
CA PRO A 188 7.15 -12.23 -16.44
C PRO A 188 7.06 -12.27 -17.97
N THR A 189 5.86 -12.52 -18.51
CA THR A 189 5.59 -12.55 -19.96
C THR A 189 5.32 -11.18 -20.56
N ASN A 190 5.33 -10.10 -19.74
CA ASN A 190 4.98 -8.73 -20.14
C ASN A 190 3.61 -8.66 -20.88
N THR A 191 2.59 -9.28 -20.29
CA THR A 191 1.23 -9.25 -20.85
C THR A 191 0.69 -7.82 -20.82
N LEU A 192 0.32 -7.27 -22.00
CA LEU A 192 -0.24 -5.92 -22.11
C LEU A 192 -1.62 -5.86 -21.43
N VAL A 193 -1.80 -4.91 -20.51
CA VAL A 193 -3.06 -4.73 -19.77
C VAL A 193 -3.66 -3.36 -19.95
N GLN A 194 -2.84 -2.33 -20.23
CA GLN A 194 -3.33 -0.97 -20.41
C GLN A 194 -2.44 -0.21 -21.39
N THR A 195 -3.06 0.65 -22.20
CA THR A 195 -2.36 1.61 -23.06
C THR A 195 -2.96 2.99 -22.87
N GLN A 196 -2.13 3.99 -22.62
CA GLN A 196 -2.53 5.39 -22.61
C GLN A 196 -1.85 6.11 -23.76
N VAL A 197 -2.65 6.82 -24.56
CA VAL A 197 -2.16 7.65 -25.65
C VAL A 197 -2.55 9.09 -25.39
N CYS A 198 -1.54 9.96 -25.30
CA CYS A 198 -1.74 11.40 -25.17
C CYS A 198 -1.59 12.07 -26.53
N THR A 199 -2.57 12.90 -26.90
CA THR A 199 -2.60 13.66 -28.14
C THR A 199 -2.63 15.14 -27.82
N THR A 200 -1.70 15.89 -28.41
CA THR A 200 -1.59 17.34 -28.25
C THR A 200 -2.00 18.06 -29.52
N VAL A 201 -2.73 19.15 -29.37
CA VAL A 201 -3.05 20.11 -30.43
C VAL A 201 -2.54 21.49 -30.05
N GLY A 202 -2.06 22.26 -31.02
CA GLY A 202 -1.59 23.63 -30.83
C GLY A 202 -2.55 24.65 -31.43
N SER A 203 -2.56 25.86 -30.89
CA SER A 203 -3.38 26.97 -31.36
C SER A 203 -2.68 28.31 -31.14
N ALA A 204 -2.92 29.25 -32.04
CA ALA A 204 -2.54 30.65 -31.86
C ALA A 204 -3.50 31.42 -30.92
N THR A 205 -4.68 30.87 -30.66
CA THR A 205 -5.70 31.44 -29.76
C THR A 205 -5.93 30.48 -28.60
N ASP A 206 -6.34 31.03 -27.45
CA ASP A 206 -6.61 30.23 -26.26
C ASP A 206 -7.77 29.26 -26.47
N PHE A 207 -7.70 28.12 -25.81
CA PHE A 207 -8.77 27.15 -25.80
C PHE A 207 -9.85 27.55 -24.76
N THR A 208 -11.11 27.30 -25.08
CA THR A 208 -12.22 27.55 -24.15
C THR A 208 -12.20 26.60 -22.95
N ALA A 209 -11.57 25.43 -23.08
CA ALA A 209 -11.44 24.44 -22.00
C ALA A 209 -10.14 24.69 -21.23
N THR A 210 -10.22 24.65 -19.91
CA THR A 210 -9.07 24.92 -19.03
C THR A 210 -8.23 23.68 -18.68
N ALA A 211 -8.83 22.48 -18.74
CA ALA A 211 -8.12 21.24 -18.41
C ALA A 211 -7.17 20.82 -19.54
N GLY A 212 -5.94 20.49 -19.19
CA GLY A 212 -4.89 20.06 -20.12
C GLY A 212 -4.40 21.16 -21.08
N VAL A 213 -4.67 22.43 -20.77
CA VAL A 213 -4.22 23.59 -21.56
C VAL A 213 -2.97 24.19 -20.96
N TYR A 214 -1.95 24.33 -21.80
CA TYR A 214 -0.67 24.96 -21.46
C TYR A 214 -0.36 26.06 -22.46
N LYS A 215 0.52 26.96 -22.09
CA LYS A 215 1.01 28.01 -22.99
C LYS A 215 2.52 28.06 -23.01
N SER A 216 3.06 28.38 -24.16
CA SER A 216 4.49 28.59 -24.37
C SER A 216 4.71 29.89 -25.14
N THR A 217 5.81 30.55 -24.89
CA THR A 217 6.20 31.74 -25.63
C THR A 217 7.09 31.34 -26.81
N ALA A 218 6.62 31.61 -28.02
CA ALA A 218 7.37 31.43 -29.24
C ALA A 218 8.02 32.74 -29.66
N VAL A 219 9.27 32.67 -30.12
CA VAL A 219 9.99 33.83 -30.71
C VAL A 219 10.01 33.67 -32.21
N ALA A 220 9.68 34.72 -32.96
CA ALA A 220 9.77 34.67 -34.40
C ALA A 220 11.19 34.42 -34.85
N LYS A 221 11.38 33.72 -35.98
CA LYS A 221 12.73 33.44 -36.55
C LYS A 221 13.60 34.67 -36.72
N SER A 222 12.99 35.86 -36.83
CA SER A 222 13.71 37.16 -36.88
C SER A 222 14.17 37.66 -35.49
N GLY A 223 13.89 36.97 -34.40
CA GLY A 223 14.48 37.22 -33.07
C GLY A 223 13.95 38.43 -32.28
N LYS A 224 12.97 39.19 -32.79
CA LYS A 224 12.54 40.46 -32.16
C LYS A 224 11.07 40.51 -31.68
N THR A 225 10.25 39.55 -32.01
CA THR A 225 8.84 39.52 -31.58
C THR A 225 8.50 38.16 -31.01
N SER A 226 7.75 38.14 -29.95
CA SER A 226 7.23 36.95 -29.31
C SER A 226 5.72 36.84 -29.47
N ALA A 227 5.22 35.62 -29.43
CA ALA A 227 3.79 35.32 -29.40
C ALA A 227 3.54 34.15 -28.45
N THR A 228 2.34 34.12 -27.88
CA THR A 228 1.91 32.98 -27.08
C THR A 228 1.32 31.91 -27.96
N ILE A 229 1.75 30.68 -27.80
CA ILE A 229 1.15 29.49 -28.38
C ILE A 229 0.50 28.69 -27.25
N TYR A 230 -0.72 28.26 -27.51
CA TYR A 230 -1.50 27.43 -26.59
C TYR A 230 -1.44 25.99 -27.05
N PHE A 231 -1.31 25.07 -26.10
CA PHE A 231 -1.33 23.63 -26.33
C PHE A 231 -2.45 23.01 -25.50
N LYS A 232 -3.17 22.07 -26.07
CA LYS A 232 -4.14 21.25 -25.37
C LYS A 232 -3.81 19.79 -25.56
N THR A 233 -3.55 19.09 -24.46
CA THR A 233 -3.30 17.65 -24.45
C THR A 233 -4.51 16.92 -23.88
N THR A 234 -4.85 15.82 -24.51
CA THR A 234 -5.86 14.87 -24.04
C THR A 234 -5.27 13.48 -24.04
N CYS A 235 -5.35 12.80 -22.91
CA CYS A 235 -4.88 11.41 -22.77
C CYS A 235 -6.11 10.47 -22.76
N ALA A 236 -6.06 9.46 -23.60
CA ALA A 236 -7.06 8.39 -23.65
C ALA A 236 -6.42 7.10 -23.15
N THR A 237 -7.05 6.47 -22.17
CA THR A 237 -6.61 5.20 -21.60
C THR A 237 -7.52 4.08 -22.09
N THR A 238 -6.91 3.02 -22.62
CA THR A 238 -7.58 1.80 -23.09
C THR A 238 -7.08 0.63 -22.27
N ASN A 239 -7.99 -0.08 -21.63
CA ASN A 239 -7.70 -1.33 -20.92
C ASN A 239 -7.92 -2.52 -21.85
N THR A 240 -7.06 -3.54 -21.76
CA THR A 240 -7.25 -4.80 -22.47
C THR A 240 -8.45 -5.54 -21.89
N ALA A 241 -9.15 -6.31 -22.71
CA ALA A 241 -10.31 -7.10 -22.26
C ALA A 241 -9.99 -7.95 -21.02
N GLY A 242 -10.82 -7.86 -20.01
CA GLY A 242 -10.63 -8.52 -18.71
C GLY A 242 -9.90 -7.68 -17.65
N ASN A 243 -9.33 -6.51 -17.99
CA ASN A 243 -8.59 -5.64 -17.08
C ASN A 243 -9.27 -4.26 -16.93
N SER A 244 -10.55 -4.24 -16.62
CA SER A 244 -11.34 -2.99 -16.52
C SER A 244 -10.84 -2.01 -15.44
N SER A 245 -10.09 -2.50 -14.47
CA SER A 245 -9.62 -1.72 -13.32
C SER A 245 -8.15 -1.29 -13.38
N GLY A 246 -7.43 -1.58 -14.48
CA GLY A 246 -5.99 -1.31 -14.62
C GLY A 246 -5.11 -2.55 -14.43
N ALA A 247 -3.83 -2.33 -14.11
CA ALA A 247 -2.84 -3.40 -13.97
C ALA A 247 -2.91 -4.03 -12.56
N THR A 248 -3.58 -5.15 -12.43
CA THR A 248 -3.66 -5.91 -11.18
C THR A 248 -2.51 -6.91 -11.09
N VAL A 249 -1.78 -6.88 -9.98
CA VAL A 249 -0.67 -7.79 -9.68
C VAL A 249 -0.92 -8.51 -8.35
N ASN A 250 -0.68 -9.82 -8.34
CA ASN A 250 -0.71 -10.61 -7.11
C ASN A 250 0.64 -10.46 -6.39
N VAL A 251 0.59 -9.93 -5.17
CA VAL A 251 1.78 -9.67 -4.35
C VAL A 251 1.84 -10.55 -3.10
N SER A 252 0.97 -11.54 -2.98
CA SER A 252 0.88 -12.43 -1.81
C SER A 252 2.10 -13.33 -1.59
N THR A 253 2.90 -13.55 -2.63
CA THR A 253 4.07 -14.43 -2.60
C THR A 253 5.39 -13.70 -2.39
N VAL A 254 5.38 -12.36 -2.28
CA VAL A 254 6.58 -11.56 -2.12
C VAL A 254 6.64 -10.89 -0.74
N ASP A 255 7.84 -10.75 -0.21
CA ASP A 255 8.11 -10.18 1.11
C ASP A 255 8.21 -8.64 1.07
N LYS A 256 8.88 -8.11 0.05
CA LYS A 256 9.07 -6.67 -0.14
C LYS A 256 8.68 -6.25 -1.55
N LEU A 257 8.14 -5.03 -1.66
CA LEU A 257 7.84 -4.37 -2.91
C LEU A 257 8.57 -3.05 -3.00
N TYR A 258 9.15 -2.77 -4.17
CA TYR A 258 9.69 -1.46 -4.47
C TYR A 258 9.43 -1.07 -5.92
N LEU A 259 9.37 0.22 -6.15
CA LEU A 259 9.30 0.80 -7.50
C LEU A 259 10.71 1.20 -7.95
N GLN A 260 11.02 0.94 -9.21
CA GLN A 260 12.20 1.44 -9.89
C GLN A 260 11.77 2.17 -11.15
N MET A 261 12.31 3.35 -11.38
CA MET A 261 12.16 4.08 -12.64
C MET A 261 13.50 4.15 -13.34
N ASP A 262 13.55 3.58 -14.52
CA ASP A 262 14.69 3.66 -15.42
C ASP A 262 14.48 4.81 -16.40
N VAL A 263 15.40 5.77 -16.38
CA VAL A 263 15.40 6.96 -17.25
C VAL A 263 16.75 7.02 -17.96
N PRO A 264 16.95 6.28 -19.06
CA PRO A 264 18.28 6.09 -19.67
C PRO A 264 18.99 7.38 -20.08
N SER A 265 18.24 8.42 -20.42
CA SER A 265 18.79 9.74 -20.79
C SER A 265 18.74 10.76 -19.64
N GLY A 266 18.24 10.37 -18.47
CA GLY A 266 18.15 11.23 -17.30
C GLY A 266 19.46 11.34 -16.54
N PRO A 267 19.62 12.38 -15.71
CA PRO A 267 20.84 12.59 -14.92
C PRO A 267 21.03 11.60 -13.79
N VAL A 268 19.95 10.97 -13.33
CA VAL A 268 19.95 9.94 -12.27
C VAL A 268 19.21 8.70 -12.78
N ASN A 269 19.90 7.57 -12.82
CA ASN A 269 19.34 6.33 -13.35
C ASN A 269 20.05 5.11 -12.74
N PRO A 270 19.34 4.12 -12.17
CA PRO A 270 17.89 4.11 -11.90
C PRO A 270 17.50 4.89 -10.63
N LEU A 271 16.25 5.32 -10.59
CA LEU A 271 15.60 5.83 -9.38
C LEU A 271 14.89 4.67 -8.67
N ARG A 272 14.96 4.58 -7.35
CA ARG A 272 14.34 3.48 -6.58
C ARG A 272 13.64 3.99 -5.33
N SER A 273 12.45 3.46 -5.01
CA SER A 273 11.72 3.79 -3.79
C SER A 273 12.41 3.24 -2.53
N ASN A 274 13.15 2.15 -2.66
CA ASN A 274 13.93 1.51 -1.59
C ASN A 274 15.42 1.93 -1.58
N ASN A 275 15.73 3.10 -2.11
CA ASN A 275 17.05 3.72 -2.02
C ASN A 275 16.90 5.13 -1.45
N THR A 276 17.52 5.39 -0.32
CA THR A 276 17.45 6.67 0.40
C THR A 276 17.88 7.87 -0.42
N ASP A 277 18.74 7.67 -1.42
CA ASP A 277 19.24 8.75 -2.27
C ASP A 277 18.25 9.19 -3.36
N THR A 278 17.25 8.33 -3.66
CA THR A 278 16.32 8.56 -4.77
C THR A 278 14.84 8.42 -4.40
N SER A 279 14.53 7.91 -3.21
CA SER A 279 13.16 7.70 -2.74
C SER A 279 12.38 9.01 -2.54
N ASN A 280 13.06 10.11 -2.24
CA ASN A 280 12.48 11.43 -2.05
C ASN A 280 11.90 12.06 -3.33
N ARG A 281 12.00 11.37 -4.48
CA ARG A 281 11.33 11.75 -5.74
C ARG A 281 9.92 11.18 -5.86
N LEU A 282 9.50 10.35 -4.91
CA LEU A 282 8.17 9.79 -4.81
C LEU A 282 7.28 10.70 -3.96
N TYR A 283 6.09 10.97 -4.48
CA TYR A 283 5.05 11.74 -3.81
C TYR A 283 3.89 10.79 -3.50
N LEU A 284 3.49 10.73 -2.24
CA LEU A 284 2.40 9.90 -1.74
C LEU A 284 1.25 10.81 -1.35
N GLY A 285 0.05 10.53 -1.81
CA GLY A 285 -0.99 11.47 -1.58
C GLY A 285 -2.40 10.92 -1.46
N ALA A 286 -3.29 11.84 -1.12
CA ALA A 286 -4.69 11.57 -0.85
C ALA A 286 -5.60 11.81 -2.08
N GLY A 287 -5.03 12.06 -3.26
CA GLY A 287 -5.80 12.20 -4.46
C GLY A 287 -6.18 13.63 -4.86
N TYR A 288 -7.03 13.73 -5.85
CA TYR A 288 -7.48 14.96 -6.47
C TYR A 288 -8.81 15.44 -5.86
N SER A 289 -9.01 16.75 -5.80
CA SER A 289 -10.26 17.31 -5.27
C SER A 289 -11.47 17.07 -6.17
N THR A 290 -11.26 16.87 -7.48
CA THR A 290 -12.32 16.51 -8.44
C THR A 290 -11.78 15.62 -9.57
N ALA A 291 -12.66 14.84 -10.23
CA ALA A 291 -12.30 14.03 -11.39
C ALA A 291 -11.76 14.87 -12.57
N ALA A 292 -12.27 16.09 -12.76
CA ALA A 292 -11.78 17.00 -13.79
C ALA A 292 -10.38 17.54 -13.49
N GLN A 293 -10.00 17.63 -12.23
CA GLN A 293 -8.66 18.07 -11.80
C GLN A 293 -7.63 16.96 -11.93
N LYS A 294 -8.07 15.70 -11.87
CA LYS A 294 -7.24 14.54 -12.13
C LYS A 294 -6.72 14.52 -13.59
N ALA A 295 -7.44 15.11 -14.50
CA ALA A 295 -7.10 15.16 -15.90
C ALA A 295 -6.10 16.29 -16.19
N LEU A 296 -4.81 15.98 -16.21
CA LEU A 296 -3.72 16.83 -16.74
C LEU A 296 -3.51 18.20 -16.05
N ASP A 297 -3.91 18.34 -14.80
CA ASP A 297 -3.57 19.53 -13.99
C ASP A 297 -2.80 19.12 -12.74
N PRO A 298 -1.46 18.96 -12.80
CA PRO A 298 -0.63 18.58 -11.65
C PRO A 298 -0.75 19.55 -10.47
N SER A 299 -1.08 20.81 -10.71
CA SER A 299 -1.22 21.82 -9.65
C SER A 299 -2.36 21.53 -8.67
N LYS A 300 -3.27 20.62 -9.03
CA LYS A 300 -4.41 20.17 -8.21
C LYS A 300 -4.20 18.84 -7.53
N TYR A 301 -3.09 18.21 -7.79
CA TYR A 301 -2.66 16.98 -7.11
C TYR A 301 -2.09 17.33 -5.73
N LEU A 302 -2.45 16.57 -4.69
CA LEU A 302 -2.11 16.88 -3.29
C LEU A 302 -1.28 15.79 -2.60
N PRO A 303 -0.34 15.10 -3.26
CA PRO A 303 0.52 14.15 -2.57
C PRO A 303 1.54 14.86 -1.70
N VAL A 304 2.04 14.14 -0.73
CA VAL A 304 3.10 14.60 0.16
C VAL A 304 4.41 14.00 -0.31
N GLU A 305 5.42 14.83 -0.49
CA GLU A 305 6.78 14.39 -0.81
C GLU A 305 7.31 13.44 0.26
N VAL A 306 7.96 12.36 -0.17
CA VAL A 306 8.69 11.49 0.75
C VAL A 306 9.91 12.22 1.28
N ALA A 307 10.06 12.23 2.60
CA ALA A 307 11.20 12.89 3.23
C ALA A 307 12.54 12.31 2.74
N SER A 308 13.55 13.16 2.65
CA SER A 308 14.91 12.74 2.29
C SER A 308 15.41 11.63 3.22
N ASN A 309 16.21 10.71 2.70
CA ASN A 309 16.78 9.56 3.41
C ASN A 309 15.73 8.57 3.95
N THR A 310 14.54 8.53 3.35
CA THR A 310 13.48 7.59 3.70
C THR A 310 13.46 6.43 2.71
N ASP A 311 13.51 5.20 3.21
CA ASP A 311 13.26 3.99 2.42
C ASP A 311 11.75 3.73 2.38
N VAL A 312 11.19 3.59 1.17
CA VAL A 312 9.75 3.37 0.97
C VAL A 312 9.48 1.93 0.54
N ASP A 313 8.93 1.17 1.47
CA ASP A 313 8.31 -0.13 1.16
C ASP A 313 6.90 0.10 0.62
N ILE A 314 6.66 -0.29 -0.62
CA ILE A 314 5.37 -0.10 -1.31
C ILE A 314 4.21 -0.81 -0.58
N PHE A 315 4.46 -1.91 0.13
CA PHE A 315 3.42 -2.54 0.97
C PHE A 315 2.84 -1.61 2.03
N LYS A 316 3.64 -0.68 2.53
CA LYS A 316 3.21 0.25 3.61
C LYS A 316 2.43 1.45 3.10
N VAL A 317 2.55 1.75 1.81
CA VAL A 317 1.98 2.97 1.20
C VAL A 317 0.82 2.70 0.25
N VAL A 318 0.49 1.43 0.02
CA VAL A 318 -0.72 1.02 -0.71
C VAL A 318 -1.83 0.71 0.29
N PRO A 319 -2.88 1.51 0.36
CA PRO A 319 -3.95 1.31 1.34
C PRO A 319 -4.86 0.15 0.95
N CYS A 320 -5.37 -0.54 1.97
CA CYS A 320 -6.35 -1.61 1.78
C CYS A 320 -7.72 -1.04 1.40
N SER A 321 -8.29 -1.52 0.30
CA SER A 321 -9.64 -1.16 -0.19
C SER A 321 -9.86 0.35 -0.41
N GLN A 322 -8.79 1.10 -0.51
CA GLN A 322 -8.81 2.53 -0.81
C GLN A 322 -7.84 2.82 -1.95
N THR A 323 -8.05 3.91 -2.65
CA THR A 323 -7.16 4.37 -3.71
C THR A 323 -6.23 5.44 -3.16
N SER A 324 -4.94 5.30 -3.43
CA SER A 324 -3.91 6.32 -3.18
C SER A 324 -3.41 6.84 -4.51
N ASP A 325 -3.47 8.16 -4.69
CA ASP A 325 -2.83 8.79 -5.83
C ASP A 325 -1.37 9.08 -5.49
N GLN A 326 -0.48 8.78 -6.41
CA GLN A 326 0.96 8.86 -6.23
C GLN A 326 1.59 9.48 -7.48
N ALA A 327 2.76 10.09 -7.29
CA ALA A 327 3.51 10.65 -8.41
C ALA A 327 5.00 10.41 -8.22
N TRP A 328 5.76 10.41 -9.32
CA TRP A 328 7.20 10.27 -9.29
C TRP A 328 7.87 11.23 -10.27
N GLU A 329 8.91 11.91 -9.79
CA GLU A 329 9.81 12.77 -10.58
C GLU A 329 10.88 11.91 -11.28
N ASP A 330 11.14 12.15 -12.56
CA ASP A 330 12.05 11.36 -13.39
C ASP A 330 13.55 11.74 -13.25
N GLY A 331 13.89 12.62 -12.35
CA GLY A 331 15.28 12.96 -12.07
C GLY A 331 15.78 14.24 -12.73
N GLY A 332 14.91 15.01 -13.38
CA GLY A 332 15.28 16.29 -14.00
C GLY A 332 15.81 17.34 -13.04
N ASN A 333 15.38 17.30 -11.79
CA ASN A 333 15.83 18.18 -10.72
C ASN A 333 16.64 17.40 -9.67
N ASN A 334 17.77 17.95 -9.24
CA ASN A 334 18.58 17.39 -8.16
C ASN A 334 19.11 18.51 -7.25
N PRO A 335 18.64 18.67 -6.01
CA PRO A 335 17.58 17.87 -5.38
C PRO A 335 16.22 18.06 -6.08
N PRO A 336 15.27 17.11 -5.93
CA PRO A 336 13.92 17.28 -6.45
C PRO A 336 13.27 18.50 -5.79
N LEU A 337 12.43 19.19 -6.55
CA LEU A 337 11.65 20.29 -5.99
C LEU A 337 10.53 19.74 -5.12
N PRO A 338 10.19 20.39 -4.01
CA PRO A 338 9.13 19.92 -3.11
C PRO A 338 7.71 19.97 -3.74
N ASP A 339 7.59 20.61 -4.89
CA ASP A 339 6.33 20.77 -5.58
C ASP A 339 6.07 19.60 -6.54
N VAL A 340 5.00 18.87 -6.31
CA VAL A 340 4.53 17.75 -7.14
C VAL A 340 4.27 18.14 -8.61
N THR A 341 4.13 19.42 -8.92
CA THR A 341 4.00 19.91 -10.31
C THR A 341 5.21 19.59 -11.18
N ASN A 342 6.35 19.23 -10.57
CA ASN A 342 7.53 18.77 -11.28
C ASN A 342 7.55 17.27 -11.52
N ALA A 343 6.67 16.49 -10.90
CA ALA A 343 6.58 15.06 -11.15
C ALA A 343 6.10 14.78 -12.58
N ASP A 344 6.63 13.72 -13.15
CA ASP A 344 6.38 13.34 -14.54
C ASP A 344 5.55 12.08 -14.69
N PHE A 345 5.46 11.26 -13.66
CA PHE A 345 4.71 10.02 -13.66
C PHE A 345 3.63 10.07 -12.59
N PHE A 346 2.37 10.14 -13.00
CA PHE A 346 1.20 10.19 -12.12
C PHE A 346 0.39 8.90 -12.26
N TYR A 347 0.08 8.27 -11.16
CA TYR A 347 -0.67 7.03 -11.13
C TYR A 347 -1.48 6.90 -9.84
N SER A 348 -2.50 6.07 -9.89
CA SER A 348 -3.25 5.67 -8.70
C SER A 348 -3.04 4.18 -8.43
N VAL A 349 -3.08 3.80 -7.16
CA VAL A 349 -2.96 2.41 -6.72
C VAL A 349 -4.02 2.08 -5.70
N THR A 350 -4.66 0.93 -5.86
CA THR A 350 -5.66 0.40 -4.94
C THR A 350 -5.21 -0.96 -4.46
N GLY A 351 -5.19 -1.17 -3.15
CA GLY A 351 -4.80 -2.43 -2.54
C GLY A 351 -6.00 -3.30 -2.20
N LYS A 352 -5.89 -4.59 -2.43
CA LYS A 352 -6.74 -5.63 -1.83
C LYS A 352 -5.94 -6.33 -0.76
N CYS A 353 -6.48 -6.38 0.44
CA CYS A 353 -5.81 -6.98 1.59
C CYS A 353 -6.58 -8.18 2.10
N ASP A 354 -5.81 -9.17 2.57
CA ASP A 354 -6.33 -10.36 3.25
C ASP A 354 -5.45 -10.62 4.47
N PHE A 355 -6.04 -10.91 5.63
CA PHE A 355 -5.25 -11.11 6.84
C PHE A 355 -4.67 -12.54 6.95
N ASN A 356 -4.96 -13.41 5.99
CA ASN A 356 -4.64 -14.82 6.06
C ASN A 356 -3.49 -15.28 5.15
N LYS A 357 -2.98 -14.42 4.27
CA LYS A 357 -2.11 -14.86 3.16
C LYS A 357 -0.63 -14.48 3.33
N ARG A 358 -0.25 -13.83 4.42
CA ARG A 358 1.14 -13.49 4.74
C ARG A 358 1.41 -13.70 6.22
N PRO A 359 2.68 -13.98 6.62
CA PRO A 359 3.11 -13.78 7.99
C PRO A 359 2.87 -12.31 8.33
N SER A 360 1.74 -12.02 8.92
CA SER A 360 1.29 -10.67 9.15
C SER A 360 1.70 -10.24 10.55
N ASN A 361 1.77 -8.95 10.78
CA ASN A 361 1.96 -8.38 12.09
C ASN A 361 0.75 -8.71 12.97
N THR A 362 0.83 -9.82 13.68
CA THR A 362 -0.12 -10.21 14.72
C THR A 362 0.48 -9.82 16.05
N VAL A 363 -0.22 -9.01 16.82
CA VAL A 363 0.24 -8.53 18.12
C VAL A 363 -0.80 -8.90 19.16
N LEU A 364 -0.36 -9.59 20.24
CA LEU A 364 -1.17 -9.73 21.45
C LEU A 364 -1.25 -8.35 22.10
N THR A 365 -2.48 -7.89 22.32
CA THR A 365 -2.78 -6.62 22.98
C THR A 365 -3.54 -6.93 24.25
N GLN A 366 -2.87 -6.87 25.40
CA GLN A 366 -3.53 -7.02 26.71
C GLN A 366 -4.05 -5.69 27.19
#